data_21f4e0f59af9eb7bd69212e26248bbb1
#
_entry.id   21f4e0f59af9eb7bd69212e26248bbb1
#
_cell.length_a   1.000
_cell.length_b   1.000
_cell.length_c   1.000
_cell.angle_alpha   90.00
_cell.angle_beta   90.00
_cell.angle_gamma   90.00
#
_symmetry.space_group_name_H-M   'P 1'
#
loop_
_entity.id
_entity.type
_entity.pdbx_description
1 polymer ?
#
loop_
_entity_poly.entity_id
_entity_poly.type
_entity_poly.pdbx_seq_one_letter_code
_entity_poly.pdbx_strand_id
1 'polypeptide(L)'
;MGAMPRPRRPELHAAASQANREQLARMGTELRSSRRRRGLTQSALGSRIGVTQSTVSQVERGFGGTLSLDVWQRLFVGLGRRLVIDAGRDPIREPVDAGHLRIQELVLRIGRAAGYRGLFELPTRPIDPSHSSDVCLRSDAMRRLLLIECWNTITDIGAAARSTNRKLADAADLAVALGGENPHRVAGCWVVRATVRNRQLLRRYPEVFAAKFPGSSEGWIRALTAGVTPPGEPGLVWCDVTATRLFAWRRR
;
A
#
# COMPACT_ATOMS: atom_id res chain seq x y z
N MET A 1 -12.24 -26.31 14.66
CA MET A 1 -11.28 -25.83 13.63
C MET A 1 -11.00 -27.01 12.71
N GLY A 2 -11.78 -27.16 11.63
CA GLY A 2 -11.68 -28.30 10.71
C GLY A 2 -10.41 -28.17 9.87
N ALA A 3 -9.59 -29.23 9.83
CA ALA A 3 -8.43 -29.30 8.96
C ALA A 3 -8.88 -29.23 7.48
N MET A 4 -8.34 -28.29 6.72
CA MET A 4 -8.56 -28.22 5.27
C MET A 4 -8.13 -29.57 4.63
N PRO A 5 -8.93 -30.15 3.75
CA PRO A 5 -8.58 -31.40 3.08
C PRO A 5 -7.27 -31.20 2.31
N ARG A 6 -6.33 -32.13 2.43
CA ARG A 6 -5.07 -32.09 1.68
C ARG A 6 -5.37 -32.27 0.19
N PRO A 7 -4.92 -31.34 -0.68
CA PRO A 7 -5.17 -31.45 -2.12
C PRO A 7 -4.52 -32.71 -2.70
N ARG A 8 -5.21 -33.36 -3.64
CA ARG A 8 -4.71 -34.55 -4.31
C ARG A 8 -3.62 -34.19 -5.32
N ARG A 9 -2.70 -35.12 -5.57
CA ARG A 9 -1.57 -34.92 -6.49
C ARG A 9 -1.96 -34.37 -7.88
N PRO A 10 -3.05 -34.83 -8.55
CA PRO A 10 -3.52 -34.25 -9.82
C PRO A 10 -3.98 -32.78 -9.69
N GLU A 11 -4.60 -32.40 -8.57
CA GLU A 11 -5.05 -31.03 -8.30
C GLU A 11 -3.87 -30.08 -8.13
N LEU A 12 -2.80 -30.53 -7.45
CA LEU A 12 -1.55 -29.76 -7.30
C LEU A 12 -0.87 -29.54 -8.66
N HIS A 13 -0.84 -30.57 -9.52
CA HIS A 13 -0.28 -30.44 -10.87
C HIS A 13 -1.10 -29.47 -11.73
N ALA A 14 -2.41 -29.53 -11.68
CA ALA A 14 -3.28 -28.61 -12.41
C ALA A 14 -3.10 -27.16 -11.94
N ALA A 15 -3.08 -26.94 -10.64
CA ALA A 15 -2.85 -25.61 -10.04
C ALA A 15 -1.47 -25.04 -10.39
N ALA A 16 -0.40 -25.86 -10.29
CA ALA A 16 0.95 -25.45 -10.67
C ALA A 16 1.05 -25.12 -12.16
N SER A 17 0.42 -25.92 -13.04
CA SER A 17 0.39 -25.68 -14.47
C SER A 17 -0.38 -24.39 -14.82
N GLN A 18 -1.46 -24.10 -14.13
CA GLN A 18 -2.21 -22.85 -14.28
C GLN A 18 -1.37 -21.64 -13.85
N ALA A 19 -0.79 -21.69 -12.65
CA ALA A 19 0.06 -20.63 -12.13
C ALA A 19 1.26 -20.35 -13.05
N ASN A 20 1.90 -21.42 -13.60
CA ASN A 20 2.98 -21.29 -14.58
C ASN A 20 2.53 -20.57 -15.84
N ARG A 21 1.38 -20.96 -16.44
CA ARG A 21 0.88 -20.28 -17.65
C ARG A 21 0.65 -18.80 -17.43
N GLU A 22 0.02 -18.44 -16.33
CA GLU A 22 -0.26 -17.03 -15.98
C GLU A 22 1.02 -16.23 -15.76
N GLN A 23 2.00 -16.82 -15.09
CA GLN A 23 3.29 -16.17 -14.82
C GLN A 23 4.09 -16.00 -16.11
N LEU A 24 4.18 -17.01 -16.94
CA LEU A 24 4.88 -16.95 -18.22
C LEU A 24 4.26 -15.94 -19.19
N ALA A 25 2.93 -15.86 -19.24
CA ALA A 25 2.23 -14.86 -20.04
C ALA A 25 2.54 -13.43 -19.57
N ARG A 26 2.53 -13.18 -18.25
CA ARG A 26 2.91 -11.87 -17.68
C ARG A 26 4.37 -11.52 -17.99
N MET A 27 5.29 -12.45 -17.75
CA MET A 27 6.72 -12.25 -18.01
C MET A 27 7.00 -12.01 -19.49
N GLY A 28 6.33 -12.75 -20.39
CA GLY A 28 6.44 -12.57 -21.83
C GLY A 28 5.96 -11.19 -22.29
N THR A 29 4.83 -10.74 -21.76
CA THR A 29 4.28 -9.39 -22.03
C THR A 29 5.25 -8.28 -21.57
N GLU A 30 5.81 -8.41 -20.38
CA GLU A 30 6.81 -7.49 -19.82
C GLU A 30 8.10 -7.45 -20.67
N LEU A 31 8.58 -8.62 -21.10
CA LEU A 31 9.74 -8.73 -21.96
C LEU A 31 9.51 -8.02 -23.29
N ARG A 32 8.39 -8.29 -23.96
CA ARG A 32 7.97 -7.67 -25.22
C ARG A 32 7.88 -6.15 -25.10
N SER A 33 7.20 -5.65 -24.07
CA SER A 33 7.05 -4.22 -23.81
C SER A 33 8.39 -3.55 -23.55
N SER A 34 9.26 -4.19 -22.76
CA SER A 34 10.60 -3.68 -22.44
C SER A 34 11.52 -3.64 -23.66
N ARG A 35 11.46 -4.67 -24.52
CA ARG A 35 12.22 -4.74 -25.78
C ARG A 35 11.78 -3.64 -26.74
N ARG A 36 10.46 -3.48 -26.93
CA ARG A 36 9.90 -2.46 -27.83
C ARG A 36 10.29 -1.04 -27.40
N ARG A 37 10.20 -0.74 -26.12
CA ARG A 37 10.62 0.57 -25.58
C ARG A 37 12.09 0.89 -25.86
N ARG A 38 12.93 -0.13 -26.10
CA ARG A 38 14.37 0.02 -26.44
C ARG A 38 14.64 -0.03 -27.95
N GLY A 39 13.60 -0.08 -28.78
CA GLY A 39 13.74 -0.17 -30.23
C GLY A 39 14.39 -1.47 -30.74
N LEU A 40 14.48 -2.52 -29.92
CA LEU A 40 15.12 -3.77 -30.31
C LEU A 40 14.15 -4.68 -31.07
N THR A 41 14.65 -5.34 -32.13
CA THR A 41 13.94 -6.46 -32.78
C THR A 41 14.07 -7.74 -31.95
N GLN A 42 13.23 -8.74 -32.18
CA GLN A 42 13.37 -10.05 -31.53
C GLN A 42 14.70 -10.73 -31.90
N SER A 43 15.13 -10.58 -33.17
CA SER A 43 16.41 -11.09 -33.63
C SER A 43 17.59 -10.41 -32.91
N ALA A 44 17.56 -9.07 -32.80
CA ALA A 44 18.63 -8.34 -32.11
C ALA A 44 18.74 -8.72 -30.63
N LEU A 45 17.62 -8.92 -29.93
CA LEU A 45 17.64 -9.42 -28.57
C LEU A 45 18.16 -10.84 -28.50
N GLY A 46 17.74 -11.72 -29.41
CA GLY A 46 18.19 -13.12 -29.50
C GLY A 46 19.70 -13.21 -29.70
N SER A 47 20.24 -12.48 -30.68
CA SER A 47 21.69 -12.42 -30.94
C SER A 47 22.49 -11.91 -29.74
N ARG A 48 21.96 -10.90 -29.02
CA ARG A 48 22.61 -10.31 -27.85
C ARG A 48 22.79 -11.27 -26.69
N ILE A 49 21.93 -12.26 -26.54
CA ILE A 49 21.94 -13.20 -25.40
C ILE A 49 22.22 -14.65 -25.80
N GLY A 50 22.48 -14.90 -27.09
CA GLY A 50 22.79 -16.24 -27.60
C GLY A 50 21.60 -17.19 -27.72
N VAL A 51 20.42 -16.68 -28.12
CA VAL A 51 19.24 -17.49 -28.44
C VAL A 51 18.66 -17.10 -29.81
N THR A 52 17.81 -17.97 -30.36
CA THR A 52 17.17 -17.70 -31.66
C THR A 52 16.06 -16.65 -31.55
N GLN A 53 15.73 -15.98 -32.66
CA GLN A 53 14.56 -15.11 -32.77
C GLN A 53 13.28 -15.87 -32.43
N SER A 54 13.17 -17.14 -32.86
CA SER A 54 12.01 -18.00 -32.55
C SER A 54 11.84 -18.19 -31.05
N THR A 55 12.92 -18.41 -30.30
CA THR A 55 12.90 -18.51 -28.84
C THR A 55 12.35 -17.23 -28.21
N VAL A 56 12.85 -16.06 -28.64
CA VAL A 56 12.36 -14.76 -28.13
C VAL A 56 10.86 -14.59 -28.44
N SER A 57 10.44 -14.94 -29.66
CA SER A 57 9.04 -14.86 -30.06
C SER A 57 8.13 -15.77 -29.24
N GLN A 58 8.55 -17.03 -28.97
CA GLN A 58 7.80 -17.96 -28.12
C GLN A 58 7.66 -17.43 -26.68
N VAL A 59 8.77 -16.94 -26.11
CA VAL A 59 8.76 -16.36 -24.77
C VAL A 59 7.80 -15.16 -24.67
N GLU A 60 7.83 -14.25 -25.64
CA GLU A 60 6.94 -13.08 -25.68
C GLU A 60 5.45 -13.44 -25.82
N ARG A 61 5.14 -14.65 -26.28
CA ARG A 61 3.79 -15.21 -26.35
C ARG A 61 3.40 -16.04 -25.12
N GLY A 62 4.29 -16.17 -24.14
CA GLY A 62 4.05 -16.94 -22.92
C GLY A 62 4.43 -18.42 -22.99
N PHE A 63 5.13 -18.86 -24.05
CA PHE A 63 5.53 -20.27 -24.26
C PHE A 63 6.97 -20.57 -23.80
N GLY A 64 7.45 -19.94 -22.75
CA GLY A 64 8.80 -20.10 -22.22
C GLY A 64 8.96 -21.14 -21.09
N GLY A 65 7.97 -22.03 -20.89
CA GLY A 65 7.93 -22.92 -19.71
C GLY A 65 9.02 -24.02 -19.68
N THR A 66 9.62 -24.34 -20.82
CA THR A 66 10.72 -25.31 -20.92
C THR A 66 12.10 -24.68 -20.80
N LEU A 67 12.18 -23.35 -20.80
CA LEU A 67 13.45 -22.64 -20.69
C LEU A 67 13.96 -22.64 -19.25
N SER A 68 15.28 -22.80 -19.10
CA SER A 68 15.90 -22.68 -17.80
C SER A 68 15.78 -21.25 -17.26
N LEU A 69 15.86 -21.11 -15.94
CA LEU A 69 15.89 -19.82 -15.28
C LEU A 69 17.06 -18.93 -15.79
N ASP A 70 18.19 -19.54 -16.14
CA ASP A 70 19.35 -18.83 -16.70
C ASP A 70 18.98 -18.13 -18.02
N VAL A 71 18.25 -18.78 -18.91
CA VAL A 71 17.79 -18.16 -20.17
C VAL A 71 16.84 -16.99 -19.88
N TRP A 72 15.93 -17.14 -18.95
CA TRP A 72 15.05 -16.05 -18.50
C TRP A 72 15.83 -14.88 -17.94
N GLN A 73 16.83 -15.13 -17.08
CA GLN A 73 17.71 -14.08 -16.54
C GLN A 73 18.47 -13.36 -17.67
N ARG A 74 19.04 -14.09 -18.63
CA ARG A 74 19.74 -13.49 -19.78
C ARG A 74 18.80 -12.63 -20.63
N LEU A 75 17.57 -13.04 -20.86
CA LEU A 75 16.57 -12.24 -21.59
C LEU A 75 16.32 -10.88 -20.93
N PHE A 76 16.16 -10.83 -19.61
CA PHE A 76 15.95 -9.57 -18.90
C PHE A 76 17.23 -8.75 -18.77
N VAL A 77 18.38 -9.39 -18.50
CA VAL A 77 19.68 -8.71 -18.44
C VAL A 77 20.06 -8.12 -19.81
N GLY A 78 19.75 -8.83 -20.91
CA GLY A 78 19.93 -8.33 -22.26
C GLY A 78 19.15 -7.03 -22.55
N LEU A 79 18.09 -6.75 -21.76
CA LEU A 79 17.34 -5.51 -21.76
C LEU A 79 17.77 -4.51 -20.65
N GLY A 80 18.89 -4.76 -19.96
CA GLY A 80 19.33 -3.93 -18.82
C GLY A 80 18.41 -4.00 -17.62
N ARG A 81 17.69 -5.12 -17.43
CA ARG A 81 16.79 -5.36 -16.29
C ARG A 81 17.21 -6.63 -15.55
N ARG A 82 16.88 -6.70 -14.26
CA ARG A 82 17.00 -7.93 -13.48
C ARG A 82 15.63 -8.62 -13.44
N LEU A 83 15.59 -9.92 -13.66
CA LEU A 83 14.44 -10.73 -13.33
C LEU A 83 14.46 -11.03 -11.83
N VAL A 84 13.42 -10.64 -11.11
CA VAL A 84 13.24 -10.97 -9.70
C VAL A 84 12.18 -12.07 -9.63
N ILE A 85 12.53 -13.20 -9.03
CA ILE A 85 11.61 -14.30 -8.74
C ILE A 85 11.33 -14.27 -7.24
N ASP A 86 10.07 -14.15 -6.91
CA ASP A 86 9.59 -14.21 -5.53
C ASP A 86 8.69 -15.45 -5.40
N ALA A 87 8.97 -16.29 -4.40
CA ALA A 87 8.16 -17.48 -4.13
C ALA A 87 6.74 -17.18 -3.63
N GLY A 88 6.43 -15.91 -3.47
CA GLY A 88 5.16 -15.51 -2.86
C GLY A 88 5.16 -15.78 -1.34
N ARG A 89 4.25 -15.11 -0.65
CA ARG A 89 4.07 -15.33 0.79
C ARG A 89 3.18 -16.54 1.02
N ASP A 90 3.54 -17.34 2.03
CA ASP A 90 2.68 -18.41 2.49
C ASP A 90 1.32 -17.82 2.98
N PRO A 91 0.20 -18.15 2.31
CA PRO A 91 -1.11 -17.62 2.67
C PRO A 91 -1.57 -18.04 4.09
N ILE A 92 -0.93 -19.04 4.69
CA ILE A 92 -1.23 -19.49 6.05
C ILE A 92 -0.64 -18.53 7.10
N ARG A 93 0.33 -17.70 6.75
CA ARG A 93 1.06 -16.88 7.73
C ARG A 93 0.45 -15.52 8.04
N GLU A 94 -0.06 -14.78 7.10
CA GLU A 94 -0.77 -13.51 7.34
C GLU A 94 -1.38 -12.98 6.02
N PRO A 95 -2.53 -12.26 6.05
CA PRO A 95 -3.05 -11.56 4.88
C PRO A 95 -2.00 -10.64 4.24
N VAL A 96 -2.10 -10.39 2.93
CA VAL A 96 -1.17 -9.51 2.20
C VAL A 96 -1.14 -8.10 2.80
N ASP A 97 -2.23 -7.68 3.39
CA ASP A 97 -2.46 -6.39 4.04
C ASP A 97 -2.27 -6.41 5.56
N ALA A 98 -1.79 -7.53 6.15
CA ALA A 98 -1.64 -7.66 7.61
C ALA A 98 -0.87 -6.50 8.26
N GLY A 99 0.13 -5.96 7.56
CA GLY A 99 0.87 -4.79 8.04
C GLY A 99 0.00 -3.54 8.12
N HIS A 100 -0.96 -3.38 7.21
CA HIS A 100 -1.94 -2.30 7.20
C HIS A 100 -2.98 -2.49 8.31
N LEU A 101 -3.58 -3.68 8.37
CA LEU A 101 -4.55 -4.05 9.40
C LEU A 101 -4.01 -3.89 10.84
N ARG A 102 -2.74 -4.21 11.07
CA ARG A 102 -2.10 -3.98 12.39
C ARG A 102 -2.03 -2.51 12.76
N ILE A 103 -1.80 -1.62 11.80
CA ILE A 103 -1.79 -0.17 12.07
C ILE A 103 -3.20 0.32 12.39
N GLN A 104 -4.20 -0.12 11.63
CA GLN A 104 -5.61 0.21 11.86
C GLN A 104 -6.07 -0.28 13.24
N GLU A 105 -5.74 -1.52 13.61
CA GLU A 105 -6.02 -2.09 14.93
C GLU A 105 -5.37 -1.29 16.05
N LEU A 106 -4.09 -0.90 15.90
CA LEU A 106 -3.42 -0.01 16.85
C LEU A 106 -4.18 1.30 17.02
N VAL A 107 -4.53 1.97 15.92
CA VAL A 107 -5.20 3.28 15.94
C VAL A 107 -6.59 3.16 16.59
N LEU A 108 -7.38 2.14 16.24
CA LEU A 108 -8.69 1.87 16.85
C LEU A 108 -8.58 1.64 18.34
N ARG A 109 -7.59 0.84 18.78
CA ARG A 109 -7.36 0.51 20.19
C ARG A 109 -6.97 1.74 21.01
N ILE A 110 -5.99 2.53 20.55
CA ILE A 110 -5.56 3.74 21.27
C ILE A 110 -6.64 4.82 21.24
N GLY A 111 -7.34 5.00 20.11
CA GLY A 111 -8.45 5.94 20.01
C GLY A 111 -9.59 5.61 20.95
N ARG A 112 -9.93 4.32 21.09
CA ARG A 112 -10.92 3.87 22.08
C ARG A 112 -10.49 4.20 23.51
N ALA A 113 -9.24 3.93 23.85
CA ALA A 113 -8.68 4.26 25.17
C ALA A 113 -8.69 5.78 25.44
N ALA A 114 -8.58 6.61 24.40
CA ALA A 114 -8.65 8.06 24.47
C ALA A 114 -10.11 8.63 24.43
N GLY A 115 -11.14 7.77 24.48
CA GLY A 115 -12.55 8.16 24.51
C GLY A 115 -13.19 8.41 23.15
N TYR A 116 -12.55 8.00 22.05
CA TYR A 116 -13.17 8.06 20.72
C TYR A 116 -13.99 6.80 20.41
N ARG A 117 -15.06 6.98 19.64
CA ARG A 117 -15.70 5.89 18.91
C ARG A 117 -14.92 5.66 17.62
N GLY A 118 -14.28 4.50 17.50
CA GLY A 118 -13.56 4.09 16.29
C GLY A 118 -14.50 3.49 15.25
N LEU A 119 -14.32 3.87 13.99
CA LEU A 119 -15.01 3.32 12.83
C LEU A 119 -13.93 2.85 11.84
N PHE A 120 -14.05 1.61 11.41
CA PHE A 120 -13.17 0.99 10.41
C PHE A 120 -13.73 1.27 9.00
N GLU A 121 -12.90 1.68 8.08
CA GLU A 121 -13.28 1.97 6.69
C GLU A 121 -14.55 2.82 6.55
N LEU A 122 -14.54 4.02 7.16
CA LEU A 122 -15.67 4.92 7.03
C LEU A 122 -15.78 5.43 5.58
N PRO A 123 -16.87 5.10 4.84
CA PRO A 123 -17.15 5.71 3.56
C PRO A 123 -17.39 7.22 3.76
N THR A 124 -16.51 8.06 3.23
CA THR A 124 -16.72 9.53 3.26
C THR A 124 -17.73 9.95 2.20
N ARG A 125 -17.96 9.09 1.20
CA ARG A 125 -19.07 9.18 0.23
C ARG A 125 -19.91 7.90 0.28
N PRO A 126 -21.20 7.97 0.67
CA PRO A 126 -22.06 6.77 0.78
C PRO A 126 -22.21 5.98 -0.53
N ILE A 127 -22.05 6.64 -1.69
CA ILE A 127 -22.25 6.03 -3.03
C ILE A 127 -20.95 5.46 -3.61
N ASP A 128 -19.77 5.79 -3.03
CA ASP A 128 -18.47 5.37 -3.56
C ASP A 128 -17.54 4.84 -2.46
N PRO A 129 -17.48 3.50 -2.28
CA PRO A 129 -16.61 2.88 -1.27
C PRO A 129 -15.11 3.15 -1.47
N SER A 130 -14.67 3.55 -2.68
CA SER A 130 -13.27 3.90 -2.95
C SER A 130 -12.81 5.15 -2.21
N HIS A 131 -13.73 5.91 -1.64
CA HIS A 131 -13.52 7.10 -0.83
C HIS A 131 -13.60 6.82 0.68
N SER A 132 -13.34 5.59 1.12
CA SER A 132 -13.30 5.27 2.55
C SER A 132 -12.00 5.72 3.19
N SER A 133 -12.08 6.28 4.42
CA SER A 133 -10.91 6.48 5.28
C SER A 133 -10.58 5.20 6.03
N ASP A 134 -9.30 4.87 6.18
CA ASP A 134 -8.86 3.62 6.82
C ASP A 134 -9.40 3.48 8.25
N VAL A 135 -9.28 4.55 9.04
CA VAL A 135 -9.85 4.65 10.39
C VAL A 135 -10.44 6.04 10.60
N CYS A 136 -11.64 6.09 11.13
CA CYS A 136 -12.26 7.31 11.61
C CYS A 136 -12.44 7.23 13.14
N LEU A 137 -11.94 8.25 13.85
CA LEU A 137 -12.13 8.40 15.29
C LEU A 137 -13.08 9.56 15.56
N ARG A 138 -14.27 9.24 16.07
CA ARG A 138 -15.34 10.20 16.35
C ARG A 138 -15.50 10.43 17.84
N SER A 139 -15.65 11.70 18.23
CA SER A 139 -16.08 12.09 19.57
C SER A 139 -17.22 13.10 19.46
N ASP A 140 -18.41 12.70 19.89
CA ASP A 140 -19.58 13.57 19.90
C ASP A 140 -19.48 14.61 21.02
N ALA A 141 -18.93 14.22 22.18
CA ALA A 141 -18.70 15.14 23.30
C ALA A 141 -17.74 16.27 22.95
N MET A 142 -16.67 15.96 22.19
CA MET A 142 -15.66 16.95 21.77
C MET A 142 -15.97 17.52 20.37
N ARG A 143 -17.02 17.05 19.73
CA ARG A 143 -17.42 17.39 18.34
C ARG A 143 -16.27 17.28 17.36
N ARG A 144 -15.63 16.11 17.31
CA ARG A 144 -14.45 15.85 16.49
C ARG A 144 -14.63 14.61 15.64
N LEU A 145 -14.10 14.71 14.44
CA LEU A 145 -14.01 13.63 13.48
C LEU A 145 -12.59 13.59 12.93
N LEU A 146 -11.81 12.60 13.38
CA LEU A 146 -10.41 12.45 12.96
C LEU A 146 -10.32 11.36 11.90
N LEU A 147 -9.86 11.70 10.69
CA LEU A 147 -9.59 10.76 9.62
C LEU A 147 -8.13 10.35 9.68
N ILE A 148 -7.89 9.06 9.85
CA ILE A 148 -6.56 8.50 9.99
C ILE A 148 -6.28 7.59 8.80
N GLU A 149 -5.28 7.94 8.00
CA GLU A 149 -4.79 7.12 6.90
C GLU A 149 -3.58 6.31 7.38
N CYS A 150 -3.67 5.00 7.24
CA CYS A 150 -2.68 4.05 7.74
C CYS A 150 -1.74 3.60 6.62
N TRP A 151 -0.45 3.83 6.74
CA TRP A 151 0.53 3.55 5.68
C TRP A 151 1.54 2.48 6.10
N ASN A 152 1.33 1.24 5.67
CA ASN A 152 2.35 0.20 5.78
C ASN A 152 3.54 0.49 4.86
N THR A 153 3.27 0.91 3.62
CA THR A 153 4.28 1.35 2.64
C THR A 153 3.70 2.48 1.80
N ILE A 154 4.43 3.59 1.71
CA ILE A 154 4.10 4.70 0.82
C ILE A 154 4.76 4.44 -0.53
N THR A 155 3.97 4.36 -1.61
CA THR A 155 4.47 4.14 -2.98
C THR A 155 4.41 5.38 -3.84
N ASP A 156 3.32 6.16 -3.75
CA ASP A 156 3.10 7.42 -4.47
C ASP A 156 2.54 8.46 -3.50
N ILE A 157 3.40 9.38 -3.07
CA ILE A 157 3.03 10.45 -2.13
C ILE A 157 2.01 11.43 -2.73
N GLY A 158 2.12 11.70 -4.04
CA GLY A 158 1.22 12.63 -4.72
C GLY A 158 -0.21 12.10 -4.82
N ALA A 159 -0.37 10.85 -5.25
CA ALA A 159 -1.66 10.18 -5.31
C ALA A 159 -2.28 10.03 -3.92
N ALA A 160 -1.50 9.59 -2.93
CA ALA A 160 -1.91 9.45 -1.54
C ALA A 160 -2.38 10.78 -0.94
N ALA A 161 -1.63 11.86 -1.16
CA ALA A 161 -1.99 13.19 -0.66
C ALA A 161 -3.28 13.72 -1.29
N ARG A 162 -3.46 13.54 -2.60
CA ARG A 162 -4.71 13.93 -3.30
C ARG A 162 -5.91 13.13 -2.80
N SER A 163 -5.74 11.82 -2.59
CA SER A 163 -6.79 10.95 -2.04
C SER A 163 -7.20 11.41 -0.65
N THR A 164 -6.24 11.62 0.25
CA THR A 164 -6.49 12.11 1.61
C THR A 164 -7.22 13.46 1.61
N ASN A 165 -6.80 14.41 0.75
CA ASN A 165 -7.45 15.71 0.68
C ASN A 165 -8.92 15.61 0.24
N ARG A 166 -9.24 14.74 -0.74
CA ARG A 166 -10.62 14.49 -1.16
C ARG A 166 -11.45 13.90 -0.01
N LYS A 167 -10.93 12.88 0.68
CA LYS A 167 -11.60 12.26 1.82
C LYS A 167 -11.88 13.26 2.95
N LEU A 168 -10.94 14.19 3.21
CA LEU A 168 -11.13 15.25 4.21
C LEU A 168 -12.22 16.24 3.80
N ALA A 169 -12.28 16.63 2.52
CA ALA A 169 -13.35 17.49 2.00
C ALA A 169 -14.72 16.80 2.09
N ASP A 170 -14.83 15.55 1.59
CA ASP A 170 -16.05 14.76 1.68
C ASP A 170 -16.52 14.56 3.14
N ALA A 171 -15.57 14.36 4.08
CA ALA A 171 -15.90 14.22 5.50
C ALA A 171 -16.33 15.55 6.15
N ALA A 172 -15.84 16.69 5.68
CA ALA A 172 -16.29 18.00 6.13
C ALA A 172 -17.76 18.23 5.71
N ASP A 173 -18.09 17.89 4.46
CA ASP A 173 -19.49 17.95 3.97
C ASP A 173 -20.40 17.01 4.77
N LEU A 174 -19.95 15.78 5.04
CA LEU A 174 -20.68 14.83 5.89
C LEU A 174 -20.87 15.36 7.32
N ALA A 175 -19.84 15.97 7.91
CA ALA A 175 -19.90 16.54 9.25
C ALA A 175 -20.93 17.68 9.35
N VAL A 176 -21.05 18.50 8.31
CA VAL A 176 -22.08 19.55 8.20
C VAL A 176 -23.48 18.92 8.07
N ALA A 177 -23.63 17.91 7.19
CA ALA A 177 -24.91 17.23 6.99
C ALA A 177 -25.42 16.53 8.26
N LEU A 178 -24.52 15.98 9.08
CA LEU A 178 -24.87 15.29 10.33
C LEU A 178 -25.03 16.23 11.53
N GLY A 179 -24.30 17.35 11.54
CA GLY A 179 -24.18 18.22 12.72
C GLY A 179 -25.04 19.49 12.66
N GLY A 180 -25.66 19.82 11.51
CA GLY A 180 -26.45 21.05 11.32
C GLY A 180 -25.65 22.30 11.70
N GLU A 181 -26.21 23.13 12.57
CA GLU A 181 -25.62 24.40 13.00
C GLU A 181 -24.30 24.22 13.81
N ASN A 182 -24.01 23.03 14.29
CA ASN A 182 -22.81 22.76 15.08
C ASN A 182 -22.08 21.49 14.62
N PRO A 183 -21.44 21.51 13.44
CA PRO A 183 -20.82 20.33 12.85
C PRO A 183 -19.56 19.88 13.63
N HIS A 184 -19.19 18.60 13.46
CA HIS A 184 -17.94 18.08 13.96
C HIS A 184 -16.77 18.75 13.24
N ARG A 185 -15.72 19.10 13.98
CA ARG A 185 -14.45 19.57 13.38
C ARG A 185 -13.70 18.38 12.81
N VAL A 186 -13.46 18.40 11.50
CA VAL A 186 -12.74 17.37 10.79
C VAL A 186 -11.24 17.67 10.78
N ALA A 187 -10.42 16.68 11.07
CA ALA A 187 -8.96 16.78 10.99
C ALA A 187 -8.36 15.47 10.48
N GLY A 188 -7.19 15.53 9.82
CA GLY A 188 -6.56 14.37 9.20
C GLY A 188 -5.13 14.14 9.65
N CYS A 189 -4.77 12.86 9.85
CA CYS A 189 -3.43 12.45 10.20
C CYS A 189 -3.04 11.18 9.46
N TRP A 190 -1.76 11.09 9.05
CA TRP A 190 -1.18 9.86 8.56
C TRP A 190 -0.45 9.14 9.69
N VAL A 191 -0.75 7.85 9.85
CA VAL A 191 0.00 6.92 10.69
C VAL A 191 0.85 6.04 9.80
N VAL A 192 2.15 6.26 9.81
CA VAL A 192 3.10 5.63 8.89
C VAL A 192 3.97 4.62 9.63
N ARG A 193 4.05 3.39 9.14
CA ARG A 193 4.93 2.37 9.70
C ARG A 193 6.39 2.75 9.50
N ALA A 194 7.18 2.74 10.57
CA ALA A 194 8.58 3.19 10.57
C ALA A 194 9.55 2.15 9.98
N THR A 195 9.20 1.59 8.81
CA THR A 195 10.08 0.71 8.04
C THR A 195 11.30 1.46 7.51
N VAL A 196 12.37 0.73 7.17
CA VAL A 196 13.55 1.31 6.53
C VAL A 196 13.17 2.08 5.28
N ARG A 197 12.31 1.51 4.44
CA ARG A 197 11.83 2.12 3.18
C ARG A 197 11.08 3.44 3.42
N ASN A 198 10.12 3.48 4.33
CA ASN A 198 9.35 4.69 4.63
C ASN A 198 10.26 5.78 5.26
N ARG A 199 11.18 5.40 6.17
CA ARG A 199 12.16 6.34 6.75
C ARG A 199 13.08 6.96 5.68
N GLN A 200 13.56 6.15 4.74
CA GLN A 200 14.39 6.62 3.63
C GLN A 200 13.60 7.56 2.71
N LEU A 201 12.33 7.26 2.43
CA LEU A 201 11.47 8.11 1.62
C LEU A 201 11.30 9.51 2.26
N LEU A 202 10.95 9.57 3.56
CA LEU A 202 10.77 10.84 4.26
C LEU A 202 12.09 11.64 4.36
N ARG A 203 13.21 10.95 4.57
CA ARG A 203 14.55 11.60 4.59
C ARG A 203 14.97 12.15 3.24
N ARG A 204 14.55 11.48 2.15
CA ARG A 204 14.90 11.88 0.79
C ARG A 204 14.13 13.12 0.31
N TYR A 205 12.91 13.34 0.83
CA TYR A 205 12.03 14.43 0.42
C TYR A 205 11.47 15.20 1.62
N PRO A 206 12.32 15.76 2.50
CA PRO A 206 11.88 16.33 3.77
C PRO A 206 10.93 17.52 3.57
N GLU A 207 11.21 18.38 2.59
CA GLU A 207 10.38 19.57 2.31
C GLU A 207 8.98 19.21 1.82
N VAL A 208 8.86 18.15 0.99
CA VAL A 208 7.55 17.65 0.52
C VAL A 208 6.69 17.21 1.69
N PHE A 209 7.28 16.43 2.62
CA PHE A 209 6.55 15.95 3.78
C PHE A 209 6.28 17.05 4.79
N ALA A 210 7.20 17.99 5.01
CA ALA A 210 6.99 19.14 5.88
C ALA A 210 5.88 20.06 5.38
N ALA A 211 5.84 20.32 4.06
CA ALA A 211 4.78 21.10 3.43
C ALA A 211 3.41 20.41 3.51
N LYS A 212 3.37 19.08 3.35
CA LYS A 212 2.12 18.31 3.43
C LYS A 212 1.59 18.15 4.85
N PHE A 213 2.46 18.04 5.84
CA PHE A 213 2.13 17.76 7.23
C PHE A 213 2.68 18.84 8.17
N PRO A 214 2.18 20.08 8.11
CA PRO A 214 2.65 21.17 8.97
C PRO A 214 2.26 21.00 10.44
N GLY A 215 1.25 20.18 10.74
CA GLY A 215 0.77 19.92 12.10
C GLY A 215 1.82 19.24 12.99
N SER A 216 1.85 19.60 14.27
CA SER A 216 2.76 19.01 15.26
C SER A 216 2.53 17.50 15.42
N SER A 217 3.54 16.68 15.12
CA SER A 217 3.47 15.23 15.30
C SER A 217 3.23 14.84 16.76
N GLU A 218 3.84 15.53 17.72
CA GLU A 218 3.61 15.30 19.16
C GLU A 218 2.20 15.72 19.58
N GLY A 219 1.68 16.82 19.01
CA GLY A 219 0.30 17.25 19.21
C GLY A 219 -0.68 16.21 18.72
N TRP A 220 -0.43 15.62 17.55
CA TRP A 220 -1.24 14.54 16.99
C TRP A 220 -1.19 13.25 17.85
N ILE A 221 0.00 12.88 18.36
CA ILE A 221 0.10 11.73 19.28
C ILE A 221 -0.77 11.95 20.50
N ARG A 222 -0.69 13.12 21.13
CA ARG A 222 -1.54 13.44 22.30
C ARG A 222 -3.02 13.43 21.96
N ALA A 223 -3.40 13.93 20.78
CA ALA A 223 -4.78 13.88 20.33
C ALA A 223 -5.29 12.43 20.21
N LEU A 224 -4.48 11.55 19.61
CA LEU A 224 -4.83 10.14 19.40
C LEU A 224 -4.83 9.30 20.68
N THR A 225 -3.91 9.61 21.64
CA THR A 225 -3.71 8.78 22.84
C THR A 225 -4.38 9.32 24.10
N ALA A 226 -4.61 10.62 24.18
CA ALA A 226 -5.20 11.28 25.37
C ALA A 226 -6.47 12.08 25.07
N GLY A 227 -6.96 12.04 23.82
CA GLY A 227 -8.19 12.73 23.45
C GLY A 227 -8.13 14.26 23.49
N VAL A 228 -6.93 14.86 23.56
CA VAL A 228 -6.80 16.33 23.55
C VAL A 228 -7.10 16.89 22.15
N THR A 229 -7.24 18.22 22.04
CA THR A 229 -7.49 18.88 20.75
C THR A 229 -6.35 18.60 19.77
N PRO A 230 -6.63 18.05 18.57
CA PRO A 230 -5.63 17.85 17.55
C PRO A 230 -5.11 19.20 17.04
N PRO A 231 -3.89 19.25 16.47
CA PRO A 231 -3.46 20.39 15.68
C PRO A 231 -4.48 20.71 14.58
N GLY A 232 -4.64 22.00 14.24
CA GLY A 232 -5.55 22.44 13.18
C GLY A 232 -5.14 21.97 11.78
N GLU A 233 -3.89 21.59 11.64
CA GLU A 233 -3.27 21.21 10.37
C GLU A 233 -3.00 19.71 10.29
N PRO A 234 -2.95 19.13 9.07
CA PRO A 234 -2.66 17.73 8.87
C PRO A 234 -1.33 17.32 9.50
N GLY A 235 -1.30 16.13 10.11
CA GLY A 235 -0.10 15.60 10.74
C GLY A 235 0.34 14.25 10.20
N LEU A 236 1.59 13.92 10.54
CA LEU A 236 2.16 12.61 10.32
C LEU A 236 2.77 12.12 11.62
N VAL A 237 2.45 10.90 12.01
CA VAL A 237 3.06 10.20 13.13
C VAL A 237 3.62 8.86 12.68
N TRP A 238 4.68 8.42 13.34
CA TRP A 238 5.19 7.08 13.15
C TRP A 238 4.46 6.07 14.02
N CYS A 239 4.19 4.88 13.48
CA CYS A 239 4.06 3.69 14.31
C CYS A 239 5.31 2.82 14.17
N ASP A 240 5.67 2.08 15.22
CA ASP A 240 6.79 1.15 15.18
C ASP A 240 6.55 -0.02 14.20
N VAL A 241 7.61 -0.77 13.88
CA VAL A 241 7.53 -1.84 12.88
C VAL A 241 6.62 -3.01 13.30
N THR A 242 6.36 -3.14 14.59
CA THR A 242 5.45 -4.14 15.15
C THR A 242 4.01 -3.63 15.31
N ALA A 243 3.77 -2.34 15.01
CA ALA A 243 2.49 -1.65 15.19
C ALA A 243 1.94 -1.77 16.63
N THR A 244 2.79 -1.48 17.61
CA THR A 244 2.42 -1.53 19.04
C THR A 244 2.30 -0.16 19.67
N ARG A 245 3.02 0.85 19.14
CA ARG A 245 3.05 2.22 19.69
C ARG A 245 3.23 3.28 18.60
N LEU A 246 2.79 4.50 18.92
CA LEU A 246 3.05 5.70 18.12
C LEU A 246 4.25 6.47 18.69
N PHE A 247 4.97 7.18 17.79
CA PHE A 247 6.03 8.12 18.18
C PHE A 247 6.15 9.26 17.17
N ALA A 248 6.73 10.38 17.63
CA ALA A 248 6.76 11.59 16.83
C ALA A 248 7.68 11.49 15.61
N TRP A 249 7.21 12.05 14.51
CA TRP A 249 8.04 12.38 13.38
C TRP A 249 8.73 13.71 13.66
N ARG A 250 10.04 13.68 13.80
CA ARG A 250 10.86 14.88 13.98
C ARG A 250 11.31 15.36 12.61
N ARG A 251 10.91 16.58 12.27
CA ARG A 251 11.43 17.27 11.09
C ARG A 251 12.91 17.59 11.38
N ARG A 252 13.78 17.27 10.46
CA ARG A 252 15.19 17.65 10.55
C ARG A 252 15.41 18.84 9.66
#